data_50fc1681a9e63aef51613fc20c4c23d2
#
_entry.id   50fc1681a9e63aef51613fc20c4c23d2
#
_cell.length_a   1.000
_cell.length_b   1.000
_cell.length_c   1.000
_cell.angle_alpha   90.00
_cell.angle_beta   90.00
_cell.angle_gamma   90.00
#
_symmetry.space_group_name_H-M   'P 1'
#
loop_
_entity.id
_entity.type
_entity.pdbx_description
1 polymer ?
#
loop_
_entity_poly.entity_id
_entity_poly.type
_entity_poly.pdbx_seq_one_letter_code
_entity_poly.pdbx_strand_id
1 'polypeptide(L)'
;MKKIAIVCLFEKTALFIQKQLYALIGEYVDIHALSLEKTIYSNIQSDLVLLGDAAVGKIIHNYIHDDIEMLSMKMTIGKSGFEKLLSIPEKSRVLLVNDTVQSTYDTINLLYEVGIRHLEFIPYYPNMVYNYDVDIAVTPDEEALVPPSIKRIVNIGGRVIDPYMIINILTKL
;
A
#
# COMPACT_ATOMS: atom_id res chain seq x y z
N MET A 1 -27.04 2.34 -8.16
CA MET A 1 -25.60 2.48 -8.30
C MET A 1 -24.98 1.27 -7.65
N LYS A 2 -23.98 0.63 -8.27
CA LYS A 2 -23.28 -0.52 -7.72
C LYS A 2 -22.54 -0.12 -6.44
N LYS A 3 -22.41 -1.04 -5.48
CA LYS A 3 -21.80 -0.80 -4.17
C LYS A 3 -20.53 -1.59 -4.01
N ILE A 4 -19.50 -0.91 -3.53
CA ILE A 4 -18.21 -1.53 -3.16
C ILE A 4 -18.00 -1.36 -1.66
N ALA A 5 -17.67 -2.45 -0.96
CA ALA A 5 -17.17 -2.40 0.40
C ALA A 5 -15.64 -2.61 0.40
N ILE A 6 -14.91 -1.67 0.96
CA ILE A 6 -13.48 -1.82 1.26
C ILE A 6 -13.36 -2.29 2.69
N VAL A 7 -12.75 -3.45 2.92
CA VAL A 7 -12.58 -4.02 4.26
C VAL A 7 -11.10 -4.16 4.58
N CYS A 8 -10.68 -3.50 5.66
CA CYS A 8 -9.31 -3.51 6.15
C CYS A 8 -9.26 -3.91 7.63
N LEU A 9 -8.07 -4.23 8.12
CA LEU A 9 -7.86 -4.44 9.55
C LEU A 9 -8.10 -3.13 10.31
N PHE A 10 -7.50 -2.02 9.85
CA PHE A 10 -7.55 -0.71 10.47
C PHE A 10 -8.40 0.29 9.68
N GLU A 11 -9.15 1.15 10.39
CA GLU A 11 -9.99 2.18 9.77
C GLU A 11 -9.19 3.17 8.92
N LYS A 12 -8.03 3.62 9.42
CA LYS A 12 -7.16 4.55 8.68
C LYS A 12 -6.80 4.03 7.30
N THR A 13 -6.51 2.74 7.18
CA THR A 13 -6.18 2.08 5.91
C THR A 13 -7.41 2.02 4.99
N ALA A 14 -8.57 1.66 5.53
CA ALA A 14 -9.81 1.58 4.75
C ALA A 14 -10.20 2.95 4.17
N LEU A 15 -10.13 4.01 4.98
CA LEU A 15 -10.41 5.38 4.56
C LEU A 15 -9.39 5.90 3.55
N PHE A 16 -8.12 5.54 3.69
CA PHE A 16 -7.07 5.90 2.75
C PHE A 16 -7.33 5.30 1.36
N ILE A 17 -7.67 4.02 1.29
CA ILE A 17 -8.03 3.34 0.04
C ILE A 17 -9.33 3.92 -0.53
N GLN A 18 -10.35 4.14 0.31
CA GLN A 18 -11.62 4.74 -0.10
C GLN A 18 -11.42 6.10 -0.79
N LYS A 19 -10.61 6.97 -0.19
CA LYS A 19 -10.33 8.30 -0.73
C LYS A 19 -9.69 8.21 -2.12
N GLN A 20 -8.73 7.31 -2.33
CA GLN A 20 -8.09 7.13 -3.62
C GLN A 20 -9.08 6.55 -4.65
N LEU A 21 -9.84 5.51 -4.27
CA LEU A 21 -10.78 4.88 -5.15
C LEU A 21 -11.93 5.83 -5.54
N TYR A 22 -12.42 6.62 -4.57
CA TYR A 22 -13.45 7.63 -4.82
C TYR A 22 -12.99 8.69 -5.82
N ALA A 23 -11.74 9.14 -5.73
CA ALA A 23 -11.19 10.11 -6.70
C ALA A 23 -11.09 9.56 -8.12
N LEU A 24 -11.06 8.23 -8.30
CA LEU A 24 -10.93 7.57 -9.61
C LEU A 24 -12.28 7.16 -10.20
N ILE A 25 -13.18 6.60 -9.38
CA ILE A 25 -14.44 5.99 -9.84
C ILE A 25 -15.67 6.33 -9.00
N GLY A 26 -15.55 7.23 -8.02
CA GLY A 26 -16.65 7.56 -7.08
C GLY A 26 -17.89 8.17 -7.71
N GLU A 27 -17.81 8.67 -8.96
CA GLU A 27 -18.97 9.14 -9.73
C GLU A 27 -19.85 7.98 -10.24
N TYR A 28 -19.30 6.77 -10.33
CA TYR A 28 -19.94 5.60 -10.95
C TYR A 28 -20.40 4.56 -9.93
N VAL A 29 -19.82 4.57 -8.74
CA VAL A 29 -20.03 3.53 -7.72
C VAL A 29 -20.15 4.14 -6.33
N ASP A 30 -20.91 3.49 -5.46
CA ASP A 30 -21.01 3.83 -4.04
C ASP A 30 -19.94 3.04 -3.26
N ILE A 31 -19.06 3.72 -2.54
CA ILE A 31 -17.87 3.14 -1.93
C ILE A 31 -17.91 3.31 -0.41
N HIS A 32 -17.95 2.20 0.32
CA HIS A 32 -17.98 2.17 1.77
C HIS A 32 -16.67 1.61 2.35
N ALA A 33 -16.09 2.30 3.33
CA ALA A 33 -14.93 1.84 4.08
C ALA A 33 -15.37 1.16 5.38
N LEU A 34 -14.93 -0.06 5.60
CA LEU A 34 -15.19 -0.87 6.78
C LEU A 34 -13.86 -1.33 7.39
N SER A 35 -13.82 -1.47 8.72
CA SER A 35 -12.63 -2.01 9.40
C SER A 35 -13.00 -3.05 10.44
N LEU A 36 -12.15 -4.06 10.61
CA LEU A 36 -12.30 -5.06 11.66
C LEU A 36 -12.10 -4.46 13.06
N GLU A 37 -11.37 -3.35 13.17
CA GLU A 37 -11.17 -2.60 14.40
C GLU A 37 -12.48 -2.08 15.00
N LYS A 38 -13.44 -1.70 14.17
CA LYS A 38 -14.77 -1.21 14.56
C LYS A 38 -15.86 -2.28 14.58
N THR A 39 -15.49 -3.54 14.56
CA THR A 39 -16.35 -4.71 14.63
C THR A 39 -17.46 -4.77 13.58
N ILE A 40 -17.32 -5.66 12.62
CA ILE A 40 -18.36 -5.94 11.61
C ILE A 40 -19.29 -7.02 12.18
N TYR A 41 -20.44 -6.61 12.73
CA TYR A 41 -21.45 -7.54 13.25
C TYR A 41 -22.64 -7.74 12.31
N SER A 42 -22.66 -7.09 11.14
CA SER A 42 -23.75 -7.18 10.17
C SER A 42 -23.24 -7.73 8.85
N ASN A 43 -24.10 -8.41 8.10
CA ASN A 43 -23.81 -8.85 6.75
C ASN A 43 -23.39 -7.65 5.88
N ILE A 44 -22.28 -7.79 5.20
CA ILE A 44 -21.80 -6.78 4.26
C ILE A 44 -22.67 -6.87 3.00
N GLN A 45 -23.46 -5.82 2.76
CA GLN A 45 -24.31 -5.70 1.58
C GLN A 45 -23.64 -4.84 0.53
N SER A 46 -22.94 -5.48 -0.40
CA SER A 46 -22.28 -4.82 -1.54
C SER A 46 -22.21 -5.76 -2.74
N ASP A 47 -22.00 -5.20 -3.92
CA ASP A 47 -21.84 -5.99 -5.15
C ASP A 47 -20.41 -6.54 -5.29
N LEU A 48 -19.44 -5.89 -4.65
CA LEU A 48 -18.04 -6.29 -4.66
C LEU A 48 -17.39 -5.95 -3.32
N VAL A 49 -16.50 -6.80 -2.82
CA VAL A 49 -15.71 -6.56 -1.62
C VAL A 49 -14.23 -6.47 -1.98
N LEU A 50 -13.60 -5.37 -1.57
CA LEU A 50 -12.17 -5.13 -1.72
C LEU A 50 -11.47 -5.35 -0.37
N LEU A 51 -10.51 -6.25 -0.35
CA LEU A 51 -9.74 -6.59 0.84
C LEU A 51 -8.45 -5.78 0.87
N GLY A 52 -8.23 -5.01 1.93
CA GLY A 52 -6.96 -4.30 2.14
C GLY A 52 -5.79 -5.24 2.38
N ASP A 53 -6.08 -6.44 2.89
CA ASP A 53 -5.14 -7.52 3.14
C ASP A 53 -5.83 -8.87 2.93
N ALA A 54 -5.12 -9.86 2.40
CA ALA A 54 -5.65 -11.20 2.16
C ALA A 54 -6.08 -11.93 3.45
N ALA A 55 -5.45 -11.63 4.58
CA ALA A 55 -5.82 -12.20 5.88
C ALA A 55 -7.22 -11.75 6.33
N VAL A 56 -7.65 -10.53 5.98
CA VAL A 56 -8.97 -10.00 6.27
C VAL A 56 -10.06 -10.87 5.62
N GLY A 57 -9.83 -11.38 4.42
CA GLY A 57 -10.78 -12.23 3.68
C GLY A 57 -11.20 -13.47 4.47
N LYS A 58 -10.26 -14.11 5.16
CA LYS A 58 -10.54 -15.28 5.99
C LYS A 58 -11.45 -14.97 7.18
N ILE A 59 -11.32 -13.75 7.73
CA ILE A 59 -12.10 -13.31 8.88
C ILE A 59 -13.53 -12.96 8.48
N ILE A 60 -13.68 -12.25 7.35
CA ILE A 60 -14.99 -11.71 6.94
C ILE A 60 -15.82 -12.68 6.10
N HIS A 61 -15.28 -13.83 5.71
CA HIS A 61 -15.98 -14.82 4.89
C HIS A 61 -17.37 -15.19 5.45
N ASN A 62 -17.52 -15.28 6.76
CA ASN A 62 -18.79 -15.57 7.42
C ASN A 62 -19.79 -14.40 7.47
N TYR A 63 -19.37 -13.20 7.06
CA TYR A 63 -20.18 -11.97 7.06
C TYR A 63 -20.55 -11.49 5.66
N ILE A 64 -20.22 -12.29 4.65
CA ILE A 64 -20.46 -11.99 3.23
C ILE A 64 -21.29 -13.14 2.64
N HIS A 65 -22.23 -12.83 1.76
CA HIS A 65 -22.93 -13.85 0.98
C HIS A 65 -21.96 -14.54 0.00
N ASP A 66 -22.15 -15.84 -0.24
CA ASP A 66 -21.25 -16.67 -1.07
C ASP A 66 -21.17 -16.22 -2.54
N ASP A 67 -22.15 -15.46 -3.02
CA ASP A 67 -22.23 -14.93 -4.38
C ASP A 67 -21.48 -13.59 -4.56
N ILE A 68 -21.01 -12.97 -3.46
CA ILE A 68 -20.27 -11.70 -3.52
C ILE A 68 -18.79 -11.99 -3.78
N GLU A 69 -18.27 -11.44 -4.86
CA GLU A 69 -16.86 -11.56 -5.18
C GLU A 69 -15.97 -10.72 -4.26
N MET A 70 -14.83 -11.29 -3.87
CA MET A 70 -13.81 -10.61 -3.07
C MET A 70 -12.53 -10.44 -3.89
N LEU A 71 -11.97 -9.24 -3.91
CA LEU A 71 -10.69 -8.94 -4.54
C LEU A 71 -9.70 -8.38 -3.52
N SER A 72 -8.49 -8.93 -3.48
CA SER A 72 -7.40 -8.35 -2.70
C SER A 72 -6.87 -7.10 -3.40
N MET A 73 -6.80 -5.99 -2.65
CA MET A 73 -6.26 -4.73 -3.16
C MET A 73 -4.78 -4.86 -3.47
N LYS A 74 -4.39 -4.37 -4.64
CA LYS A 74 -2.98 -4.20 -5.00
C LYS A 74 -2.63 -2.73 -4.96
N MET A 75 -1.55 -2.43 -4.25
CA MET A 75 -0.99 -1.09 -4.14
C MET A 75 0.40 -1.08 -4.78
N THR A 76 0.76 0.04 -5.37
CA THR A 76 2.07 0.26 -6.00
C THR A 76 2.66 1.60 -5.57
N ILE A 77 3.78 2.00 -6.15
CA ILE A 77 4.35 3.34 -5.98
C ILE A 77 3.77 4.30 -7.01
N GLY A 78 3.59 5.56 -6.63
CA GLY A 78 3.12 6.60 -7.54
C GLY A 78 4.19 6.99 -8.57
N LYS A 79 3.76 7.58 -9.69
CA LYS A 79 4.64 8.04 -10.78
C LYS A 79 5.80 8.89 -10.27
N SER A 80 5.52 9.88 -9.42
CA SER A 80 6.57 10.76 -8.87
C SER A 80 7.61 10.00 -8.04
N GLY A 81 7.19 9.01 -7.25
CA GLY A 81 8.10 8.15 -6.49
C GLY A 81 9.00 7.33 -7.41
N PHE A 82 8.40 6.78 -8.49
CA PHE A 82 9.15 6.02 -9.50
C PHE A 82 10.20 6.89 -10.20
N GLU A 83 9.83 8.10 -10.65
CA GLU A 83 10.76 9.05 -11.27
C GLU A 83 11.93 9.41 -10.36
N LYS A 84 11.66 9.63 -9.07
CA LYS A 84 12.71 9.91 -8.07
C LYS A 84 13.67 8.73 -7.89
N LEU A 85 13.17 7.50 -7.87
CA LEU A 85 14.02 6.30 -7.78
C LEU A 85 14.92 6.15 -9.01
N LEU A 86 14.39 6.39 -10.21
CA LEU A 86 15.16 6.35 -11.45
C LEU A 86 16.25 7.43 -11.51
N SER A 87 16.13 8.53 -10.75
CA SER A 87 17.14 9.57 -10.66
C SER A 87 18.34 9.22 -9.76
N ILE A 88 18.27 8.12 -9.02
CA ILE A 88 19.38 7.63 -8.20
C ILE A 88 20.36 6.88 -9.11
N PRO A 89 21.69 7.15 -9.01
CA PRO A 89 22.68 6.50 -9.86
C PRO A 89 22.62 4.96 -9.74
N GLU A 90 22.90 4.28 -10.85
CA GLU A 90 22.97 2.82 -10.89
C GLU A 90 23.98 2.27 -9.89
N LYS A 91 23.70 1.08 -9.36
CA LYS A 91 24.52 0.36 -8.36
C LYS A 91 24.68 1.11 -7.03
N SER A 92 23.88 2.16 -6.79
CA SER A 92 23.86 2.80 -5.49
C SER A 92 23.29 1.87 -4.43
N ARG A 93 23.96 1.83 -3.27
CA ARG A 93 23.41 1.26 -2.04
C ARG A 93 22.60 2.34 -1.35
N VAL A 94 21.36 2.03 -1.03
CA VAL A 94 20.43 2.99 -0.43
C VAL A 94 19.74 2.38 0.79
N LEU A 95 19.56 3.18 1.82
CA LEU A 95 18.79 2.78 2.98
C LEU A 95 17.30 2.82 2.62
N LEU A 96 16.57 1.73 2.77
CA LEU A 96 15.11 1.79 2.71
C LEU A 96 14.56 1.90 4.13
N VAL A 97 13.98 3.05 4.44
CA VAL A 97 13.50 3.43 5.77
C VAL A 97 11.98 3.30 5.82
N ASN A 98 11.47 2.52 6.77
CA ASN A 98 10.04 2.41 7.05
C ASN A 98 9.79 2.19 8.56
N ASP A 99 8.53 2.21 9.00
CA ASP A 99 8.09 2.19 10.39
C ASP A 99 8.26 0.84 11.10
N THR A 100 8.16 -0.26 10.35
CA THR A 100 8.26 -1.63 10.88
C THR A 100 9.15 -2.52 10.02
N VAL A 101 9.61 -3.63 10.59
CA VAL A 101 10.32 -4.69 9.87
C VAL A 101 9.52 -5.15 8.64
N GLN A 102 8.25 -5.49 8.85
CA GLN A 102 7.38 -6.01 7.80
C GLN A 102 7.17 -4.98 6.67
N SER A 103 6.79 -3.74 7.01
CA SER A 103 6.60 -2.66 6.03
C SER A 103 7.87 -2.37 5.23
N THR A 104 9.05 -2.47 5.87
CA THR A 104 10.33 -2.26 5.21
C THR A 104 10.58 -3.31 4.13
N TYR A 105 10.46 -4.59 4.48
CA TYR A 105 10.67 -5.68 3.52
C TYR A 105 9.58 -5.74 2.45
N ASP A 106 8.33 -5.48 2.80
CA ASP A 106 7.23 -5.41 1.81
C ASP A 106 7.47 -4.30 0.79
N THR A 107 8.02 -3.16 1.24
CA THR A 107 8.36 -2.07 0.33
C THR A 107 9.55 -2.43 -0.57
N ILE A 108 10.61 -3.05 -0.03
CA ILE A 108 11.75 -3.53 -0.85
C ILE A 108 11.27 -4.52 -1.90
N ASN A 109 10.45 -5.50 -1.51
CA ASN A 109 9.91 -6.50 -2.44
C ASN A 109 9.08 -5.83 -3.54
N LEU A 110 8.18 -4.91 -3.17
CA LEU A 110 7.39 -4.15 -4.14
C LEU A 110 8.30 -3.39 -5.14
N LEU A 111 9.35 -2.71 -4.65
CA LEU A 111 10.26 -1.98 -5.52
C LEU A 111 10.99 -2.89 -6.51
N TYR A 112 11.41 -4.08 -6.09
CA TYR A 112 11.98 -5.07 -6.98
C TYR A 112 10.95 -5.65 -7.97
N GLU A 113 9.72 -5.90 -7.53
CA GLU A 113 8.63 -6.38 -8.39
C GLU A 113 8.26 -5.39 -9.49
N VAL A 114 8.22 -4.09 -9.18
CA VAL A 114 7.96 -3.05 -10.19
C VAL A 114 9.18 -2.72 -11.07
N GLY A 115 10.30 -3.43 -10.89
CA GLY A 115 11.46 -3.38 -11.79
C GLY A 115 12.60 -2.45 -11.35
N ILE A 116 12.60 -1.92 -10.13
CA ILE A 116 13.72 -1.15 -9.58
C ILE A 116 14.84 -2.12 -9.20
N ARG A 117 15.72 -2.43 -10.15
CA ARG A 117 16.82 -3.41 -9.98
C ARG A 117 18.21 -2.78 -10.06
N HIS A 118 18.29 -1.49 -10.33
CA HIS A 118 19.56 -0.76 -10.42
C HIS A 118 20.07 -0.27 -9.06
N LEU A 119 19.28 -0.48 -7.98
CA LEU A 119 19.61 -0.10 -6.61
C LEU A 119 19.74 -1.34 -5.73
N GLU A 120 20.62 -1.27 -4.74
CA GLU A 120 20.72 -2.21 -3.64
C GLU A 120 20.07 -1.61 -2.39
N PHE A 121 18.94 -2.16 -1.97
CA PHE A 121 18.21 -1.69 -0.79
C PHE A 121 18.70 -2.35 0.48
N ILE A 122 19.09 -1.53 1.46
CA ILE A 122 19.45 -1.95 2.80
C ILE A 122 18.26 -1.61 3.71
N PRO A 123 17.62 -2.60 4.36
CA PRO A 123 16.47 -2.34 5.23
C PRO A 123 16.89 -1.53 6.46
N TYR A 124 16.04 -0.57 6.84
CA TYR A 124 16.16 0.16 8.09
C TYR A 124 14.77 0.44 8.69
N TYR A 125 14.65 0.20 9.99
CA TYR A 125 13.44 0.43 10.79
C TYR A 125 13.81 0.81 12.22
N PRO A 126 12.91 1.39 13.02
CA PRO A 126 13.19 1.82 14.40
C PRO A 126 13.81 0.72 15.27
N ASN A 127 14.75 1.10 16.11
CA ASN A 127 15.53 0.24 17.00
C ASN A 127 16.52 -0.71 16.30
N MET A 128 16.73 -0.58 14.99
CA MET A 128 17.79 -1.30 14.30
C MET A 128 19.14 -0.67 14.56
N VAL A 129 20.16 -1.50 14.84
CA VAL A 129 21.55 -1.00 14.91
C VAL A 129 22.02 -0.69 13.50
N TYR A 130 22.26 0.58 13.23
CA TYR A 130 22.73 1.07 11.94
C TYR A 130 24.27 1.19 11.94
N ASN A 131 24.91 0.49 11.04
CA ASN A 131 26.37 0.54 10.85
C ASN A 131 26.74 0.39 9.36
N TYR A 132 26.09 1.18 8.49
CA TYR A 132 26.37 1.19 7.07
C TYR A 132 26.85 2.55 6.63
N ASP A 133 27.86 2.58 5.77
CA ASP A 133 28.33 3.79 5.09
C ASP A 133 27.47 4.02 3.83
N VAL A 134 26.34 4.70 4.00
CA VAL A 134 25.36 4.99 2.97
C VAL A 134 24.92 6.44 3.07
N ASP A 135 24.92 7.14 1.95
CA ASP A 135 24.58 8.58 1.89
C ASP A 135 23.12 8.85 1.51
N ILE A 136 22.41 7.86 0.97
CA ILE A 136 21.07 8.03 0.43
C ILE A 136 20.08 7.14 1.19
N ALA A 137 18.96 7.72 1.61
CA ALA A 137 17.80 6.98 2.09
C ALA A 137 16.61 7.15 1.16
N VAL A 138 15.86 6.07 0.97
CA VAL A 138 14.55 6.03 0.30
C VAL A 138 13.50 5.74 1.34
N THR A 139 12.39 6.47 1.34
CA THR A 139 11.31 6.28 2.31
C THR A 139 9.94 6.57 1.72
N PRO A 140 8.89 5.80 2.06
CA PRO A 140 7.50 6.08 1.72
C PRO A 140 6.84 6.94 2.83
N ASP A 141 7.11 8.26 2.84
CA ASP A 141 6.59 9.26 3.79
C ASP A 141 7.06 9.13 5.25
N GLU A 142 8.13 8.36 5.53
CA GLU A 142 8.69 8.17 6.89
C GLU A 142 10.00 8.92 7.09
N GLU A 143 10.11 10.17 6.61
CA GLU A 143 11.33 10.98 6.68
C GLU A 143 11.83 11.19 8.10
N ALA A 144 10.92 11.28 9.07
CA ALA A 144 11.26 11.46 10.48
C ALA A 144 12.04 10.28 11.08
N LEU A 145 11.98 9.09 10.44
CA LEU A 145 12.70 7.89 10.87
C LEU A 145 14.09 7.77 10.25
N VAL A 146 14.43 8.63 9.29
CA VAL A 146 15.73 8.58 8.59
C VAL A 146 16.84 8.97 9.54
N PRO A 147 17.95 8.19 9.63
CA PRO A 147 19.08 8.53 10.45
C PRO A 147 19.68 9.91 10.09
N PRO A 148 20.08 10.73 11.09
CA PRO A 148 20.64 12.07 10.85
C PRO A 148 21.94 12.09 10.03
N SER A 149 22.64 10.96 9.94
CA SER A 149 23.86 10.81 9.15
C SER A 149 23.62 10.76 7.63
N ILE A 150 22.40 10.54 7.19
CA ILE A 150 22.04 10.46 5.78
C ILE A 150 22.08 11.86 5.15
N LYS A 151 22.77 11.98 4.01
CA LYS A 151 22.94 13.27 3.31
C LYS A 151 21.80 13.59 2.34
N ARG A 152 21.18 12.55 1.76
CA ARG A 152 20.11 12.71 0.77
C ARG A 152 18.93 11.81 1.10
N ILE A 153 17.75 12.41 1.27
CA ILE A 153 16.49 11.70 1.47
C ILE A 153 15.69 11.74 0.17
N VAL A 154 15.25 10.59 -0.30
CA VAL A 154 14.37 10.41 -1.46
C VAL A 154 13.03 9.90 -0.95
N ASN A 155 12.09 10.81 -0.72
CA ASN A 155 10.74 10.45 -0.36
C ASN A 155 9.95 10.05 -1.62
N ILE A 156 9.56 8.77 -1.70
CA ILE A 156 8.80 8.20 -2.82
C ILE A 156 7.30 8.36 -2.67
N GLY A 157 6.83 8.93 -1.54
CA GLY A 157 5.43 9.07 -1.22
C GLY A 157 4.76 7.77 -0.78
N GLY A 158 3.53 7.89 -0.32
CA GLY A 158 2.70 6.74 0.04
C GLY A 158 2.31 5.88 -1.16
N ARG A 159 1.87 4.65 -0.86
CA ARG A 159 1.40 3.72 -1.89
C ARG A 159 0.13 4.25 -2.57
N VAL A 160 -0.02 3.94 -3.86
CA VAL A 160 -1.21 4.24 -4.66
C VAL A 160 -1.87 2.96 -5.15
N ILE A 161 -3.15 3.02 -5.50
CA ILE A 161 -3.86 1.88 -6.10
C ILE A 161 -3.23 1.53 -7.44
N ASP A 162 -2.92 0.23 -7.65
CA ASP A 162 -2.42 -0.25 -8.92
C ASP A 162 -3.45 0.00 -10.03
N PRO A 163 -3.08 0.60 -11.18
CA PRO A 163 -4.01 0.87 -12.28
C PRO A 163 -4.75 -0.38 -12.78
N TYR A 164 -4.12 -1.55 -12.81
CA TYR A 164 -4.78 -2.80 -13.17
C TYR A 164 -5.89 -3.18 -12.20
N MET A 165 -5.77 -2.78 -10.94
CA MET A 165 -6.80 -3.02 -9.94
C MET A 165 -8.09 -2.27 -10.29
N ILE A 166 -8.00 -1.04 -10.81
CA ILE A 166 -9.16 -0.26 -11.25
C ILE A 166 -9.89 -0.96 -12.39
N ILE A 167 -9.14 -1.44 -13.40
CA ILE A 167 -9.72 -2.20 -14.51
C ILE A 167 -10.42 -3.45 -13.99
N ASN A 168 -9.78 -4.17 -13.08
CA ASN A 168 -10.33 -5.40 -12.49
C ASN A 168 -11.64 -5.13 -11.73
N ILE A 169 -11.67 -4.07 -10.94
CA ILE A 169 -12.88 -3.63 -10.23
C ILE A 169 -14.02 -3.34 -11.22
N LEU A 170 -13.76 -2.53 -12.24
CA LEU A 170 -14.78 -2.12 -13.21
C LEU A 170 -15.30 -3.29 -14.06
N THR A 171 -14.50 -4.33 -14.27
CA THR A 171 -14.94 -5.54 -15.01
C THR A 171 -15.78 -6.50 -14.17
N LYS A 172 -15.78 -6.34 -12.84
CA LYS A 172 -16.53 -7.18 -11.89
C LYS A 172 -17.86 -6.55 -11.43
N LEU A 173 -18.06 -5.29 -11.72
CA LEU A 173 -19.28 -4.55 -11.41
C LEU A 173 -20.30 -4.61 -12.55
#